data_9ad6f4e59863b1368fcf58481dcd7af7
#
_entry.id   9ad6f4e59863b1368fcf58481dcd7af7
#
_cell.length_a   1.000
_cell.length_b   1.000
_cell.length_c   1.000
_cell.angle_alpha   90.00
_cell.angle_beta   90.00
_cell.angle_gamma   90.00
#
_symmetry.space_group_name_H-M   'P 1'
#
loop_
_entity.id
_entity.type
_entity.pdbx_description
1 polymer ?
#
loop_
_entity_poly.entity_id
_entity_poly.type
_entity_poly.pdbx_seq_one_letter_code
_entity_poly.pdbx_strand_id
1 'polypeptide(L)'
;MNPTPSETSLDPRVARLIDANLDRAREGLRVVEDWCRFGLEQQDLVVRLKDWRQRLGRLHHDSYKQARSTSTDTGAGLEHPAQLDRHSPDHVVAANCARVQEALRVLEEYGRTIDPALAAEAAAIRYGLYDLEVTCLNATLGARRRNKLKDARLCLITTPCDDLTDRVEAALRNGVGMVQYRCKAGNDRERLQEAQQLRQLCNKFGALLFINDRVDLALAVDADGVHLGQEDMPSEVARDLLGVDRLLGRSTPVSYTHLRAHETRT
;
A
#
# COMPACT_ATOMS: atom_id res chain seq x y z
N MET A 1 -17.60 -57.85 -5.52
CA MET A 1 -16.49 -57.13 -6.17
C MET A 1 -16.85 -55.67 -6.20
N ASN A 2 -16.29 -54.85 -5.33
CA ASN A 2 -16.41 -53.40 -5.43
C ASN A 2 -15.55 -52.96 -6.60
N PRO A 3 -16.04 -52.09 -7.46
CA PRO A 3 -15.21 -51.52 -8.54
C PRO A 3 -14.07 -50.71 -7.89
N THR A 4 -12.85 -51.03 -8.26
CA THR A 4 -11.66 -50.22 -8.02
C THR A 4 -11.95 -48.77 -8.48
N PRO A 5 -11.59 -47.71 -7.69
CA PRO A 5 -11.71 -46.34 -8.16
C PRO A 5 -10.89 -46.23 -9.45
N SER A 6 -11.55 -45.89 -10.56
CA SER A 6 -10.89 -45.52 -11.79
C SER A 6 -9.94 -44.37 -11.49
N GLU A 7 -8.65 -44.48 -11.81
CA GLU A 7 -7.74 -43.35 -11.94
C GLU A 7 -8.41 -42.37 -12.91
N THR A 8 -9.10 -41.38 -12.37
CA THR A 8 -9.65 -40.29 -13.18
C THR A 8 -8.44 -39.53 -13.74
N SER A 9 -8.11 -39.80 -14.99
CA SER A 9 -7.05 -39.10 -15.71
C SER A 9 -7.37 -37.59 -15.60
N LEU A 10 -6.42 -36.81 -15.15
CA LEU A 10 -6.53 -35.35 -15.04
C LEU A 10 -6.92 -34.77 -16.40
N ASP A 11 -8.05 -34.04 -16.48
CA ASP A 11 -8.46 -33.39 -17.75
C ASP A 11 -7.35 -32.40 -18.17
N PRO A 12 -6.75 -32.55 -19.36
CA PRO A 12 -5.66 -31.71 -19.83
C PRO A 12 -6.03 -30.22 -19.89
N ARG A 13 -7.30 -29.88 -20.06
CA ARG A 13 -7.80 -28.49 -20.06
C ARG A 13 -7.74 -27.92 -18.68
N VAL A 14 -8.14 -28.68 -17.66
CA VAL A 14 -8.06 -28.27 -16.25
C VAL A 14 -6.60 -28.18 -15.80
N ALA A 15 -5.76 -29.12 -16.19
CA ALA A 15 -4.33 -29.08 -15.90
C ALA A 15 -3.66 -27.81 -16.46
N ARG A 16 -3.96 -27.47 -17.73
CA ARG A 16 -3.45 -26.25 -18.38
C ARG A 16 -3.93 -24.97 -17.67
N LEU A 17 -5.21 -24.94 -17.27
CA LEU A 17 -5.79 -23.81 -16.53
C LEU A 17 -5.10 -23.61 -15.18
N ILE A 18 -4.83 -24.70 -14.46
CA ILE A 18 -4.10 -24.67 -13.18
C ILE A 18 -2.66 -24.21 -13.41
N ASP A 19 -1.95 -24.75 -14.39
CA ASP A 19 -0.58 -24.35 -14.74
C ASP A 19 -0.48 -22.82 -14.96
N ALA A 20 -1.34 -22.28 -15.81
CA ALA A 20 -1.35 -20.86 -16.14
C ALA A 20 -1.63 -19.96 -14.93
N ASN A 21 -2.54 -20.37 -14.04
CA ASN A 21 -2.89 -19.56 -12.87
C ASN A 21 -1.89 -19.71 -11.71
N LEU A 22 -1.21 -20.85 -11.56
CA LEU A 22 -0.06 -20.98 -10.67
C LEU A 22 1.08 -20.04 -11.07
N ASP A 23 1.40 -19.96 -12.36
CA ASP A 23 2.43 -19.03 -12.84
C ASP A 23 1.99 -17.57 -12.64
N ARG A 24 0.77 -17.18 -13.05
CA ARG A 24 0.24 -15.82 -12.84
C ARG A 24 0.27 -15.38 -11.37
N ALA A 25 -0.13 -16.27 -10.46
CA ALA A 25 -0.09 -15.99 -9.04
C ALA A 25 1.34 -15.78 -8.54
N ARG A 26 2.28 -16.66 -8.92
CA ARG A 26 3.68 -16.60 -8.50
C ARG A 26 4.41 -15.39 -9.08
N GLU A 27 4.14 -15.03 -10.33
CA GLU A 27 4.69 -13.84 -11.00
C GLU A 27 4.19 -12.55 -10.35
N GLY A 28 2.88 -12.43 -10.12
CA GLY A 28 2.31 -11.27 -9.45
C GLY A 28 2.84 -11.09 -8.02
N LEU A 29 2.92 -12.18 -7.23
CA LEU A 29 3.55 -12.16 -5.91
C LEU A 29 5.03 -11.74 -5.99
N ARG A 30 5.77 -12.12 -7.04
CA ARG A 30 7.16 -11.72 -7.23
C ARG A 30 7.30 -10.21 -7.44
N VAL A 31 6.43 -9.62 -8.24
CA VAL A 31 6.44 -8.16 -8.47
C VAL A 31 6.22 -7.40 -7.16
N VAL A 32 5.25 -7.84 -6.35
CA VAL A 32 4.98 -7.23 -5.04
C VAL A 32 6.14 -7.46 -4.06
N GLU A 33 6.73 -8.68 -4.04
CA GLU A 33 7.90 -9.02 -3.21
C GLU A 33 9.09 -8.09 -3.51
N ASP A 34 9.40 -7.88 -4.79
CA ASP A 34 10.53 -7.04 -5.18
C ASP A 34 10.30 -5.56 -4.79
N TRP A 35 9.07 -5.05 -4.87
CA TRP A 35 8.74 -3.73 -4.34
C TRP A 35 8.91 -3.65 -2.83
N CYS A 36 8.40 -4.63 -2.08
CA CYS A 36 8.58 -4.69 -0.63
C CYS A 36 10.07 -4.77 -0.23
N ARG A 37 10.88 -5.47 -1.04
CA ARG A 37 12.31 -5.65 -0.79
C ARG A 37 13.14 -4.41 -1.11
N PHE A 38 12.97 -3.85 -2.31
CA PHE A 38 13.87 -2.82 -2.84
C PHE A 38 13.30 -1.39 -2.72
N GLY A 39 11.96 -1.24 -2.66
CA GLY A 39 11.30 0.05 -2.56
C GLY A 39 10.89 0.43 -1.14
N LEU A 40 10.48 -0.55 -0.34
CA LEU A 40 10.00 -0.33 1.03
C LEU A 40 10.97 -0.79 2.11
N GLU A 41 11.90 -1.70 1.80
CA GLU A 41 12.82 -2.34 2.74
C GLU A 41 12.11 -3.02 3.92
N GLN A 42 10.91 -3.63 3.65
CA GLN A 42 10.05 -4.27 4.65
C GLN A 42 10.28 -5.77 4.68
N GLN A 43 11.19 -6.22 5.54
CA GLN A 43 11.61 -7.63 5.63
C GLN A 43 10.46 -8.58 5.90
N ASP A 44 9.54 -8.24 6.81
CA ASP A 44 8.42 -9.11 7.18
C ASP A 44 7.47 -9.37 6.01
N LEU A 45 7.20 -8.36 5.18
CA LEU A 45 6.40 -8.51 3.97
C LEU A 45 7.10 -9.41 2.94
N VAL A 46 8.42 -9.23 2.78
CA VAL A 46 9.24 -10.06 1.87
C VAL A 46 9.20 -11.53 2.30
N VAL A 47 9.34 -11.81 3.60
CA VAL A 47 9.30 -13.19 4.13
C VAL A 47 7.95 -13.84 3.83
N ARG A 48 6.83 -13.14 4.09
CA ARG A 48 5.47 -13.65 3.83
C ARG A 48 5.24 -13.94 2.34
N LEU A 49 5.58 -12.99 1.46
CA LEU A 49 5.42 -13.13 0.01
C LEU A 49 6.27 -14.27 -0.56
N LYS A 50 7.52 -14.38 -0.08
CA LYS A 50 8.42 -15.46 -0.46
C LYS A 50 7.89 -16.83 -0.01
N ASP A 51 7.36 -16.94 1.22
CA ASP A 51 6.73 -18.17 1.71
C ASP A 51 5.57 -18.58 0.81
N TRP A 52 4.63 -17.68 0.50
CA TRP A 52 3.49 -17.99 -0.36
C TRP A 52 3.91 -18.45 -1.77
N ARG A 53 4.90 -17.80 -2.37
CA ARG A 53 5.46 -18.22 -3.66
C ARG A 53 6.07 -19.63 -3.60
N GLN A 54 6.77 -19.94 -2.51
CA GLN A 54 7.36 -21.26 -2.28
C GLN A 54 6.29 -22.33 -2.10
N ARG A 55 5.24 -22.04 -1.36
CA ARG A 55 4.10 -22.94 -1.12
C ARG A 55 3.38 -23.25 -2.43
N LEU A 56 3.04 -22.24 -3.23
CA LEU A 56 2.47 -22.45 -4.58
C LEU A 56 3.43 -23.22 -5.50
N GLY A 57 4.73 -22.95 -5.41
CA GLY A 57 5.73 -23.65 -6.20
C GLY A 57 5.80 -25.16 -5.93
N ARG A 58 5.59 -25.59 -4.68
CA ARG A 58 5.52 -27.01 -4.29
C ARG A 58 4.30 -27.72 -4.84
N LEU A 59 3.21 -27.00 -5.03
CA LEU A 59 1.95 -27.52 -5.61
C LEU A 59 1.93 -27.48 -7.15
N HIS A 60 2.97 -26.94 -7.77
CA HIS A 60 3.08 -26.86 -9.22
C HIS A 60 3.67 -28.16 -9.78
N HIS A 61 2.86 -29.21 -9.85
CA HIS A 61 3.24 -30.53 -10.30
C HIS A 61 3.60 -30.57 -11.79
N ASP A 62 4.46 -31.51 -12.18
CA ASP A 62 4.88 -31.65 -13.56
C ASP A 62 3.73 -32.03 -14.50
N SER A 63 2.71 -32.74 -14.00
CA SER A 63 1.48 -33.05 -14.76
C SER A 63 0.74 -31.78 -15.22
N TYR A 64 0.77 -30.68 -14.47
CA TYR A 64 0.19 -29.41 -14.89
C TYR A 64 1.04 -28.76 -15.98
N LYS A 65 2.36 -28.72 -15.80
CA LYS A 65 3.31 -28.13 -16.76
C LYS A 65 3.30 -28.84 -18.11
N GLN A 66 3.14 -30.18 -18.13
CA GLN A 66 3.06 -30.98 -19.37
C GLN A 66 1.82 -30.63 -20.19
N ALA A 67 0.78 -30.07 -19.60
CA ALA A 67 -0.42 -29.63 -20.33
C ALA A 67 -0.25 -28.22 -20.97
N ARG A 68 0.89 -27.55 -20.76
CA ARG A 68 1.18 -26.23 -21.32
C ARG A 68 1.22 -26.24 -22.83
N SER A 69 0.52 -25.30 -23.45
CA SER A 69 0.55 -25.10 -24.91
C SER A 69 0.34 -23.61 -25.20
N THR A 70 1.38 -22.93 -25.62
CA THR A 70 1.33 -21.52 -26.00
C THR A 70 0.81 -21.32 -27.42
N SER A 71 1.03 -22.29 -28.31
CA SER A 71 0.61 -22.23 -29.71
C SER A 71 -0.90 -22.31 -29.92
N THR A 72 -1.63 -22.83 -28.93
CA THR A 72 -3.10 -22.95 -28.95
C THR A 72 -3.79 -22.01 -27.99
N ASP A 73 -3.08 -21.01 -27.46
CA ASP A 73 -3.66 -20.03 -26.54
C ASP A 73 -4.39 -18.93 -27.31
N THR A 74 -5.73 -18.98 -27.27
CA THR A 74 -6.61 -18.02 -27.95
C THR A 74 -6.57 -16.62 -27.31
N GLY A 75 -5.98 -16.48 -26.13
CA GLY A 75 -5.78 -15.21 -25.44
C GLY A 75 -4.38 -14.60 -25.63
N ALA A 76 -3.46 -15.32 -26.29
CA ALA A 76 -2.11 -14.84 -26.52
C ALA A 76 -2.11 -13.59 -27.42
N GLY A 77 -1.47 -12.51 -26.93
CA GLY A 77 -1.38 -11.23 -27.66
C GLY A 77 -2.62 -10.35 -27.56
N LEU A 78 -3.67 -10.75 -26.82
CA LEU A 78 -4.80 -9.87 -26.54
C LEU A 78 -4.45 -8.93 -25.41
N GLU A 79 -4.38 -7.64 -25.71
CA GLU A 79 -4.09 -6.57 -24.74
C GLU A 79 -5.36 -5.76 -24.46
N HIS A 80 -5.51 -5.32 -23.21
CA HIS A 80 -6.53 -4.36 -22.81
C HIS A 80 -5.86 -3.06 -22.38
N PRO A 81 -6.32 -1.87 -22.82
CA PRO A 81 -5.68 -0.58 -22.51
C PRO A 81 -5.44 -0.36 -21.01
N ALA A 82 -6.36 -0.79 -20.14
CA ALA A 82 -6.22 -0.69 -18.69
C ALA A 82 -5.03 -1.50 -18.12
N GLN A 83 -4.49 -2.47 -18.86
CA GLN A 83 -3.31 -3.23 -18.42
C GLN A 83 -2.01 -2.45 -18.59
N LEU A 84 -1.99 -1.46 -19.47
CA LEU A 84 -0.82 -0.62 -19.77
C LEU A 84 -0.73 0.60 -18.84
N ASP A 85 -1.81 0.92 -18.12
CA ASP A 85 -1.92 2.12 -17.29
C ASP A 85 -1.32 1.89 -15.90
N ARG A 86 -0.05 2.29 -15.72
CA ARG A 86 0.71 2.18 -14.47
C ARG A 86 1.48 3.48 -14.21
N HIS A 87 0.90 4.37 -13.39
CA HIS A 87 1.46 5.71 -13.16
C HIS A 87 2.35 5.80 -11.91
N SER A 88 2.32 4.80 -11.03
CA SER A 88 3.01 4.87 -9.74
C SER A 88 3.26 3.46 -9.18
N PRO A 89 4.21 3.30 -8.24
CA PRO A 89 4.46 2.01 -7.60
C PRO A 89 3.24 1.42 -6.88
N ASP A 90 2.41 2.25 -6.26
CA ASP A 90 1.15 1.82 -5.63
C ASP A 90 0.17 1.23 -6.65
N HIS A 91 0.05 1.82 -7.84
CA HIS A 91 -0.74 1.22 -8.95
C HIS A 91 -0.17 -0.13 -9.41
N VAL A 92 1.17 -0.28 -9.44
CA VAL A 92 1.80 -1.56 -9.78
C VAL A 92 1.49 -2.61 -8.72
N VAL A 93 1.60 -2.26 -7.43
CA VAL A 93 1.28 -3.16 -6.30
C VAL A 93 -0.18 -3.59 -6.36
N ALA A 94 -1.12 -2.64 -6.40
CA ALA A 94 -2.55 -2.91 -6.43
C ALA A 94 -2.94 -3.82 -7.61
N ALA A 95 -2.45 -3.52 -8.81
CA ALA A 95 -2.75 -4.31 -10.01
C ALA A 95 -2.18 -5.73 -9.95
N ASN A 96 -1.01 -5.94 -9.33
CA ASN A 96 -0.47 -7.28 -9.17
C ASN A 96 -1.14 -8.04 -8.04
N CYS A 97 -1.53 -7.40 -6.93
CA CYS A 97 -2.37 -8.01 -5.90
C CYS A 97 -3.71 -8.49 -6.50
N ALA A 98 -4.41 -7.65 -7.27
CA ALA A 98 -5.65 -8.03 -7.94
C ALA A 98 -5.45 -9.24 -8.86
N ARG A 99 -4.42 -9.23 -9.73
CA ARG A 99 -4.09 -10.35 -10.62
C ARG A 99 -3.83 -11.66 -9.85
N VAL A 100 -3.13 -11.57 -8.72
CA VAL A 100 -2.87 -12.73 -7.84
C VAL A 100 -4.17 -13.24 -7.22
N GLN A 101 -5.03 -12.34 -6.72
CA GLN A 101 -6.32 -12.69 -6.12
C GLN A 101 -7.22 -13.42 -7.13
N GLU A 102 -7.29 -12.92 -8.37
CA GLU A 102 -8.04 -13.54 -9.46
C GLU A 102 -7.49 -14.95 -9.80
N ALA A 103 -6.17 -15.06 -9.96
CA ALA A 103 -5.53 -16.35 -10.24
C ALA A 103 -5.76 -17.36 -9.10
N LEU A 104 -5.61 -16.94 -7.85
CA LEU A 104 -5.87 -17.79 -6.69
C LEU A 104 -7.34 -18.22 -6.59
N ARG A 105 -8.29 -17.34 -6.97
CA ARG A 105 -9.71 -17.73 -7.02
C ARG A 105 -9.96 -18.82 -8.05
N VAL A 106 -9.35 -18.73 -9.22
CA VAL A 106 -9.43 -19.78 -10.25
C VAL A 106 -8.85 -21.10 -9.73
N LEU A 107 -7.67 -21.06 -9.07
CA LEU A 107 -7.04 -22.24 -8.48
C LEU A 107 -7.90 -22.86 -7.38
N GLU A 108 -8.54 -22.05 -6.53
CA GLU A 108 -9.47 -22.52 -5.51
C GLU A 108 -10.66 -23.27 -6.13
N GLU A 109 -11.31 -22.71 -7.16
CA GLU A 109 -12.51 -23.30 -7.75
C GLU A 109 -12.20 -24.61 -8.48
N TYR A 110 -11.22 -24.63 -9.38
CA TYR A 110 -10.87 -25.83 -10.16
C TYR A 110 -10.10 -26.86 -9.34
N GLY A 111 -9.31 -26.43 -8.37
CA GLY A 111 -8.60 -27.33 -7.45
C GLY A 111 -9.53 -28.17 -6.58
N ARG A 112 -10.71 -27.66 -6.23
CA ARG A 112 -11.69 -28.42 -5.40
C ARG A 112 -12.05 -29.80 -5.98
N THR A 113 -12.00 -29.94 -7.28
CA THR A 113 -12.38 -31.19 -7.98
C THR A 113 -11.24 -32.16 -8.16
N ILE A 114 -9.98 -31.71 -8.17
CA ILE A 114 -8.83 -32.53 -8.57
C ILE A 114 -7.68 -32.50 -7.56
N ASP A 115 -7.51 -31.40 -6.82
CA ASP A 115 -6.43 -31.18 -5.84
C ASP A 115 -6.94 -30.31 -4.67
N PRO A 116 -7.61 -30.92 -3.69
CA PRO A 116 -8.12 -30.19 -2.51
C PRO A 116 -7.04 -29.46 -1.71
N ALA A 117 -5.79 -29.93 -1.74
CA ALA A 117 -4.67 -29.27 -1.06
C ALA A 117 -4.32 -27.94 -1.76
N LEU A 118 -4.28 -27.96 -3.09
CA LEU A 118 -4.11 -26.73 -3.89
C LEU A 118 -5.25 -25.74 -3.66
N ALA A 119 -6.49 -26.21 -3.63
CA ALA A 119 -7.65 -25.35 -3.38
C ALA A 119 -7.60 -24.69 -2.01
N ALA A 120 -7.28 -25.45 -0.95
CA ALA A 120 -7.16 -24.94 0.41
C ALA A 120 -6.02 -23.91 0.54
N GLU A 121 -4.89 -24.19 -0.09
CA GLU A 121 -3.72 -23.33 -0.08
C GLU A 121 -3.99 -22.01 -0.84
N ALA A 122 -4.60 -22.09 -2.01
CA ALA A 122 -4.98 -20.92 -2.81
C ALA A 122 -5.95 -20.00 -2.02
N ALA A 123 -6.94 -20.61 -1.34
CA ALA A 123 -7.87 -19.85 -0.49
C ALA A 123 -7.13 -19.16 0.67
N ALA A 124 -6.26 -19.86 1.39
CA ALA A 124 -5.51 -19.31 2.52
C ALA A 124 -4.61 -18.12 2.10
N ILE A 125 -3.88 -18.27 1.00
CA ILE A 125 -3.03 -17.21 0.46
C ILE A 125 -3.88 -16.02 -0.01
N ARG A 126 -5.01 -16.26 -0.68
CA ARG A 126 -5.90 -15.20 -1.17
C ARG A 126 -6.44 -14.32 -0.03
N TYR A 127 -6.89 -14.93 1.07
CA TYR A 127 -7.33 -14.16 2.25
C TYR A 127 -6.17 -13.41 2.91
N GLY A 128 -5.01 -14.06 3.06
CA GLY A 128 -3.83 -13.39 3.61
C GLY A 128 -3.32 -12.23 2.74
N LEU A 129 -3.57 -12.29 1.43
CA LEU A 129 -3.16 -11.24 0.49
C LEU A 129 -4.02 -9.98 0.62
N TYR A 130 -5.29 -10.06 1.00
CA TYR A 130 -6.11 -8.87 1.26
C TYR A 130 -5.49 -7.99 2.35
N ASP A 131 -5.09 -8.59 3.48
CA ASP A 131 -4.45 -7.85 4.58
C ASP A 131 -3.06 -7.34 4.20
N LEU A 132 -2.30 -8.16 3.45
CA LEU A 132 -0.97 -7.78 3.01
C LEU A 132 -1.02 -6.63 1.99
N GLU A 133 -1.97 -6.61 1.09
CA GLU A 133 -2.17 -5.53 0.12
C GLU A 133 -2.38 -4.18 0.83
N VAL A 134 -3.28 -4.12 1.82
CA VAL A 134 -3.50 -2.91 2.62
C VAL A 134 -2.20 -2.46 3.29
N THR A 135 -1.45 -3.40 3.86
CA THR A 135 -0.17 -3.09 4.50
C THR A 135 0.86 -2.55 3.51
N CYS A 136 0.98 -3.15 2.33
CA CYS A 136 1.90 -2.70 1.27
C CYS A 136 1.54 -1.31 0.75
N LEU A 137 0.26 -1.05 0.52
CA LEU A 137 -0.21 0.25 0.03
C LEU A 137 0.03 1.36 1.06
N ASN A 138 -0.25 1.10 2.34
CA ASN A 138 0.03 2.05 3.41
C ASN A 138 1.54 2.32 3.55
N ALA A 139 2.38 1.29 3.50
CA ALA A 139 3.82 1.44 3.52
C ALA A 139 4.35 2.25 2.32
N THR A 140 3.75 2.05 1.13
CA THR A 140 4.09 2.81 -0.09
C THR A 140 3.73 4.28 0.06
N LEU A 141 2.55 4.60 0.59
CA LEU A 141 2.13 5.97 0.89
C LEU A 141 3.06 6.63 1.91
N GLY A 142 3.43 5.93 2.96
CA GLY A 142 4.38 6.41 3.97
C GLY A 142 5.77 6.70 3.38
N ALA A 143 6.27 5.82 2.52
CA ALA A 143 7.54 6.06 1.81
C ALA A 143 7.47 7.29 0.90
N ARG A 144 6.37 7.47 0.16
CA ARG A 144 6.13 8.66 -0.67
C ARG A 144 6.11 9.95 0.15
N ARG A 145 5.41 9.96 1.30
CA ARG A 145 5.39 11.11 2.21
C ARG A 145 6.78 11.43 2.77
N ARG A 146 7.54 10.41 3.19
CA ARG A 146 8.92 10.59 3.66
C ARG A 146 9.84 11.17 2.59
N ASN A 147 9.74 10.72 1.35
CA ASN A 147 10.54 11.27 0.25
C ASN A 147 10.18 12.72 -0.03
N LYS A 148 8.89 13.07 -0.09
CA LYS A 148 8.44 14.47 -0.22
C LYS A 148 8.98 15.34 0.92
N LEU A 149 9.01 14.81 2.16
CA LEU A 149 9.54 15.54 3.31
C LEU A 149 11.04 15.83 3.17
N LYS A 150 11.83 14.89 2.63
CA LYS A 150 13.27 15.11 2.35
C LYS A 150 13.49 16.23 1.33
N ASP A 151 12.60 16.40 0.37
CA ASP A 151 12.69 17.42 -0.67
C ASP A 151 12.12 18.76 -0.22
N ALA A 152 11.25 18.78 0.79
CA ALA A 152 10.61 19.99 1.32
C ALA A 152 11.61 20.84 2.15
N ARG A 153 12.18 21.86 1.53
CA ARG A 153 13.18 22.74 2.16
C ARG A 153 12.57 23.89 2.92
N LEU A 154 11.33 24.27 2.59
CA LEU A 154 10.61 25.37 3.22
C LEU A 154 9.30 24.85 3.81
N CYS A 155 9.04 25.23 5.07
CA CYS A 155 7.80 24.97 5.77
C CYS A 155 7.11 26.30 6.09
N LEU A 156 5.87 26.46 5.62
CA LEU A 156 4.99 27.56 6.02
C LEU A 156 4.16 27.14 7.22
N ILE A 157 4.30 27.83 8.34
CA ILE A 157 3.40 27.68 9.49
C ILE A 157 2.34 28.79 9.41
N THR A 158 1.07 28.40 9.35
CA THR A 158 -0.03 29.36 9.21
C THR A 158 -0.37 30.06 10.53
N THR A 159 -0.90 31.25 10.41
CA THR A 159 -1.58 31.98 11.48
C THR A 159 -2.98 32.37 10.97
N PRO A 160 -4.00 32.42 11.86
CA PRO A 160 -5.34 32.83 11.46
C PRO A 160 -5.35 34.20 10.77
N CYS A 161 -5.95 34.30 9.60
CA CYS A 161 -6.16 35.53 8.83
C CYS A 161 -7.26 35.31 7.78
N ASP A 162 -7.93 36.39 7.38
CA ASP A 162 -9.08 36.34 6.46
C ASP A 162 -8.69 35.85 5.03
N ASP A 163 -7.44 36.10 4.62
CA ASP A 163 -6.89 35.76 3.32
C ASP A 163 -5.95 34.53 3.36
N LEU A 164 -6.18 33.58 4.31
CA LEU A 164 -5.32 32.43 4.57
C LEU A 164 -5.06 31.60 3.29
N THR A 165 -6.12 31.30 2.56
CA THR A 165 -6.04 30.48 1.34
C THR A 165 -5.18 31.12 0.26
N ASP A 166 -5.33 32.42 0.03
CA ASP A 166 -4.57 33.17 -0.97
C ASP A 166 -3.08 33.25 -0.61
N ARG A 167 -2.76 33.49 0.66
CA ARG A 167 -1.38 33.49 1.15
C ARG A 167 -0.72 32.13 1.00
N VAL A 168 -1.43 31.06 1.35
CA VAL A 168 -0.90 29.70 1.21
C VAL A 168 -0.72 29.35 -0.27
N GLU A 169 -1.67 29.69 -1.15
CA GLU A 169 -1.51 29.45 -2.58
C GLU A 169 -0.31 30.23 -3.15
N ALA A 170 -0.14 31.49 -2.77
CA ALA A 170 1.01 32.28 -3.18
C ALA A 170 2.35 31.67 -2.71
N ALA A 171 2.42 31.17 -1.47
CA ALA A 171 3.60 30.51 -0.95
C ALA A 171 3.91 29.19 -1.68
N LEU A 172 2.88 28.38 -1.97
CA LEU A 172 3.02 27.13 -2.69
C LEU A 172 3.50 27.35 -4.13
N ARG A 173 3.01 28.37 -4.83
CA ARG A 173 3.50 28.79 -6.16
C ARG A 173 4.98 29.17 -6.17
N ASN A 174 5.49 29.65 -5.03
CA ASN A 174 6.90 30.04 -4.87
C ASN A 174 7.76 28.94 -4.23
N GLY A 175 7.33 27.68 -4.25
CA GLY A 175 8.17 26.54 -3.92
C GLY A 175 8.16 26.12 -2.45
N VAL A 176 7.18 26.54 -1.66
CA VAL A 176 6.95 25.96 -0.32
C VAL A 176 6.53 24.51 -0.49
N GLY A 177 7.31 23.58 0.08
CA GLY A 177 7.09 22.14 -0.02
C GLY A 177 6.24 21.55 1.10
N MET A 178 6.03 22.31 2.20
CA MET A 178 5.27 21.86 3.37
C MET A 178 4.48 23.01 3.99
N VAL A 179 3.21 22.77 4.30
CA VAL A 179 2.35 23.71 5.03
C VAL A 179 1.94 23.07 6.34
N GLN A 180 2.18 23.76 7.45
CA GLN A 180 1.66 23.39 8.77
C GLN A 180 0.48 24.31 9.12
N TYR A 181 -0.73 23.75 9.06
CA TYR A 181 -1.93 24.46 9.49
C TYR A 181 -1.98 24.55 11.01
N ARG A 182 -1.93 25.78 11.52
CA ARG A 182 -1.95 26.09 12.94
C ARG A 182 -3.00 27.15 13.24
N CYS A 183 -4.10 26.73 13.87
CA CYS A 183 -5.19 27.59 14.33
C CYS A 183 -5.54 27.23 15.77
N LYS A 184 -5.15 28.11 16.73
CA LYS A 184 -5.42 27.93 18.17
C LYS A 184 -6.76 28.52 18.60
N ALA A 185 -7.35 29.41 17.80
CA ALA A 185 -8.64 30.05 18.04
C ALA A 185 -9.69 29.51 17.02
N GLY A 186 -10.97 29.77 17.28
CA GLY A 186 -12.06 29.35 16.39
C GLY A 186 -12.73 28.04 16.81
N ASN A 187 -13.79 27.66 16.09
CA ASN A 187 -14.53 26.43 16.31
C ASN A 187 -14.05 25.31 15.37
N ASP A 188 -14.41 24.07 15.67
CA ASP A 188 -13.94 22.90 14.89
C ASP A 188 -14.51 22.85 13.46
N ARG A 189 -15.70 23.42 13.22
CA ARG A 189 -16.28 23.50 11.89
C ARG A 189 -15.47 24.40 10.96
N GLU A 190 -15.05 25.57 11.44
CA GLU A 190 -14.21 26.50 10.70
C GLU A 190 -12.83 25.89 10.44
N ARG A 191 -12.21 25.30 11.46
CA ARG A 191 -10.92 24.62 11.33
C ARG A 191 -10.97 23.49 10.29
N LEU A 192 -12.07 22.71 10.27
CA LEU A 192 -12.24 21.64 9.32
C LEU A 192 -12.35 22.18 7.89
N GLN A 193 -13.11 23.24 7.67
CA GLN A 193 -13.27 23.87 6.36
C GLN A 193 -11.96 24.45 5.85
N GLU A 194 -11.23 25.21 6.66
CA GLU A 194 -9.92 25.76 6.33
C GLU A 194 -8.92 24.65 6.00
N ALA A 195 -8.81 23.64 6.85
CA ALA A 195 -7.89 22.51 6.64
C ALA A 195 -8.21 21.73 5.35
N GLN A 196 -9.50 21.56 4.99
CA GLN A 196 -9.91 20.94 3.73
C GLN A 196 -9.49 21.77 2.51
N GLN A 197 -9.65 23.10 2.57
CA GLN A 197 -9.19 23.99 1.51
C GLN A 197 -7.66 23.93 1.33
N LEU A 198 -6.92 23.96 2.45
CA LEU A 198 -5.47 23.82 2.42
C LEU A 198 -5.03 22.44 1.92
N ARG A 199 -5.77 21.37 2.23
CA ARG A 199 -5.52 20.04 1.68
C ARG A 199 -5.62 20.02 0.16
N GLN A 200 -6.66 20.64 -0.40
CA GLN A 200 -6.84 20.75 -1.85
C GLN A 200 -5.69 21.53 -2.51
N LEU A 201 -5.28 22.64 -1.90
CA LEU A 201 -4.14 23.43 -2.40
C LEU A 201 -2.83 22.63 -2.33
N CYS A 202 -2.52 22.00 -1.20
CA CYS A 202 -1.33 21.17 -1.07
C CYS A 202 -1.30 20.05 -2.10
N ASN A 203 -2.44 19.40 -2.37
CA ASN A 203 -2.55 18.38 -3.42
C ASN A 203 -2.26 18.95 -4.81
N LYS A 204 -2.84 20.12 -5.16
CA LYS A 204 -2.64 20.79 -6.44
C LYS A 204 -1.18 21.11 -6.71
N PHE A 205 -0.43 21.51 -5.69
CA PHE A 205 0.99 21.90 -5.81
C PHE A 205 1.97 20.77 -5.40
N GLY A 206 1.47 19.59 -5.02
CA GLY A 206 2.30 18.47 -4.62
C GLY A 206 2.99 18.63 -3.25
N ALA A 207 2.60 19.63 -2.45
CA ALA A 207 3.16 19.91 -1.14
C ALA A 207 2.56 18.99 -0.04
N LEU A 208 3.24 18.91 1.11
CA LEU A 208 2.77 18.23 2.29
C LEU A 208 1.89 19.16 3.15
N LEU A 209 0.79 18.60 3.67
CA LEU A 209 -0.03 19.25 4.71
C LEU A 209 0.19 18.60 6.07
N PHE A 210 0.59 19.38 7.04
CA PHE A 210 0.65 19.02 8.45
C PHE A 210 -0.42 19.76 9.23
N ILE A 211 -1.04 19.09 10.20
CA ILE A 211 -1.94 19.71 11.16
C ILE A 211 -1.19 19.88 12.49
N ASN A 212 -1.33 21.05 13.11
CA ASN A 212 -0.72 21.34 14.41
C ASN A 212 -1.61 20.80 15.54
N ASP A 213 -1.05 20.03 16.48
CA ASP A 213 -1.63 19.52 17.73
C ASP A 213 -2.82 18.54 17.58
N ARG A 214 -3.61 18.60 16.51
CA ARG A 214 -4.90 17.91 16.35
C ARG A 214 -4.80 16.68 15.45
N VAL A 215 -4.62 15.50 16.05
CA VAL A 215 -4.58 14.20 15.35
C VAL A 215 -5.92 13.88 14.67
N ASP A 216 -7.02 14.15 15.34
CA ASP A 216 -8.38 13.97 14.84
C ASP A 216 -8.66 14.78 13.56
N LEU A 217 -8.27 16.06 13.55
CA LEU A 217 -8.41 16.93 12.40
C LEU A 217 -7.53 16.44 11.23
N ALA A 218 -6.32 16.00 11.52
CA ALA A 218 -5.43 15.45 10.49
C ALA A 218 -6.02 14.21 9.81
N LEU A 219 -6.65 13.33 10.58
CA LEU A 219 -7.37 12.16 10.05
C LEU A 219 -8.58 12.57 9.22
N ALA A 220 -9.37 13.55 9.72
CA ALA A 220 -10.59 14.01 9.05
C ALA A 220 -10.33 14.64 7.67
N VAL A 221 -9.17 15.30 7.47
CA VAL A 221 -8.82 15.94 6.19
C VAL A 221 -7.79 15.16 5.36
N ASP A 222 -7.44 13.94 5.78
CA ASP A 222 -6.37 13.13 5.19
C ASP A 222 -5.06 13.90 5.02
N ALA A 223 -4.61 14.58 6.09
CA ALA A 223 -3.34 15.28 6.11
C ALA A 223 -2.16 14.31 6.01
N ASP A 224 -1.02 14.80 5.51
CA ASP A 224 0.20 13.99 5.38
C ASP A 224 0.87 13.72 6.74
N GLY A 225 0.59 14.54 7.75
CA GLY A 225 1.14 14.37 9.08
C GLY A 225 0.56 15.32 10.11
N VAL A 226 1.05 15.14 11.33
CA VAL A 226 0.74 15.98 12.50
C VAL A 226 2.05 16.49 13.10
N HIS A 227 2.04 17.71 13.61
CA HIS A 227 3.11 18.26 14.42
C HIS A 227 2.63 18.46 15.85
N LEU A 228 3.29 17.83 16.83
CA LEU A 228 2.93 17.85 18.24
C LEU A 228 3.97 18.62 19.05
N GLY A 229 3.51 19.44 20.00
CA GLY A 229 4.31 20.04 21.06
C GLY A 229 4.54 19.04 22.22
N GLN A 230 5.24 19.51 23.25
CA GLN A 230 5.60 18.64 24.40
C GLN A 230 4.42 18.29 25.31
N GLU A 231 3.45 19.19 25.42
CA GLU A 231 2.26 19.06 26.26
C GLU A 231 1.06 18.44 25.49
N ASP A 232 1.24 18.20 24.18
CA ASP A 232 0.22 17.58 23.35
C ASP A 232 0.19 16.04 23.54
N MET A 233 -0.61 15.38 22.73
CA MET A 233 -0.75 13.91 22.73
C MET A 233 0.61 13.21 22.70
N PRO A 234 0.86 12.19 23.56
CA PRO A 234 2.07 11.38 23.49
C PRO A 234 2.32 10.79 22.10
N SER A 235 3.57 10.76 21.66
CA SER A 235 3.93 10.32 20.31
C SER A 235 3.49 8.90 19.99
N GLU A 236 3.54 7.99 20.96
CA GLU A 236 3.10 6.60 20.83
C GLU A 236 1.59 6.53 20.54
N VAL A 237 0.78 7.20 21.33
CA VAL A 237 -0.69 7.26 21.14
C VAL A 237 -1.04 7.91 19.81
N ALA A 238 -0.34 9.00 19.45
CA ALA A 238 -0.54 9.65 18.15
C ALA A 238 -0.16 8.73 16.99
N ARG A 239 0.90 7.93 17.13
CA ARG A 239 1.34 6.96 16.14
C ARG A 239 0.30 5.85 15.93
N ASP A 240 -0.28 5.34 17.01
CA ASP A 240 -1.32 4.31 16.94
C ASP A 240 -2.57 4.81 16.19
N LEU A 241 -2.94 6.07 16.40
CA LEU A 241 -4.07 6.69 15.71
C LEU A 241 -3.77 7.02 14.23
N LEU A 242 -2.58 7.55 13.95
CA LEU A 242 -2.18 7.99 12.60
C LEU A 242 -1.84 6.82 11.66
N GLY A 243 -1.49 5.66 12.21
CA GLY A 243 -0.95 4.54 11.43
C GLY A 243 0.50 4.78 11.00
N VAL A 244 1.06 3.86 10.21
CA VAL A 244 2.48 3.85 9.80
C VAL A 244 2.80 4.76 8.61
N ASP A 245 1.78 5.18 7.88
CA ASP A 245 1.90 5.90 6.61
C ASP A 245 1.97 7.43 6.77
N ARG A 246 1.42 7.99 7.85
CA ARG A 246 1.45 9.44 8.12
C ARG A 246 2.70 9.86 8.86
N LEU A 247 3.11 11.09 8.59
CA LEU A 247 4.28 11.69 9.24
C LEU A 247 3.92 12.24 10.63
N LEU A 248 4.84 12.10 11.57
CA LEU A 248 4.72 12.63 12.91
C LEU A 248 5.92 13.53 13.22
N GLY A 249 5.67 14.81 13.37
CA GLY A 249 6.64 15.79 13.82
C GLY A 249 6.49 16.08 15.31
N ARG A 250 7.59 16.36 16.01
CA ARG A 250 7.57 16.75 17.41
C ARG A 250 8.51 17.91 17.70
N SER A 251 8.02 18.88 18.46
CA SER A 251 8.85 19.97 18.97
C SER A 251 9.81 19.44 20.03
N THR A 252 11.12 19.62 19.78
CA THR A 252 12.18 19.27 20.73
C THR A 252 12.94 20.55 21.10
N PRO A 253 12.80 21.09 22.34
CA PRO A 253 13.61 22.20 22.77
C PRO A 253 15.09 21.80 22.82
N VAL A 254 15.96 22.77 22.59
CA VAL A 254 17.43 22.58 22.43
C VAL A 254 18.08 21.77 23.54
N SER A 255 17.56 21.84 24.78
CA SER A 255 18.06 21.11 25.94
C SER A 255 17.82 19.56 25.87
N TYR A 256 16.93 19.09 25.00
CA TYR A 256 16.56 17.68 24.89
C TYR A 256 16.92 17.04 23.53
N THR A 257 17.54 17.78 22.63
CA THR A 257 17.82 17.34 21.25
C THR A 257 18.68 16.06 21.18
N HIS A 258 19.60 15.88 22.12
CA HIS A 258 20.47 14.69 22.14
C HIS A 258 19.80 13.41 22.65
N LEU A 259 18.79 13.53 23.51
CA LEU A 259 18.12 12.37 24.10
C LEU A 259 17.00 11.82 23.20
N ARG A 260 16.34 12.66 22.39
CA ARG A 260 15.17 12.29 21.58
C ARG A 260 15.49 11.96 20.10
N ALA A 261 16.68 12.26 19.62
CA ALA A 261 17.12 11.87 18.29
C ALA A 261 17.19 10.32 18.09
N HIS A 262 17.23 9.57 19.18
CA HIS A 262 17.19 8.11 19.16
C HIS A 262 15.76 7.52 19.12
N GLU A 263 14.73 8.26 19.55
CA GLU A 263 13.34 7.80 19.59
C GLU A 263 12.61 7.87 18.23
N THR A 264 13.18 8.60 17.27
CA THR A 264 12.60 8.76 15.92
C THR A 264 13.12 7.77 14.89
N ARG A 265 13.87 6.74 15.32
CA ARG A 265 14.50 5.73 14.44
C ARG A 265 13.82 4.37 14.47
N THR A 266 12.53 4.29 14.76
CA THR A 266 11.78 3.03 14.57
C THR A 266 10.62 3.24 13.62
#